data_362bdca0cab40d4e14284f1935d0b9bd
#
_entry.id   362bdca0cab40d4e14284f1935d0b9bd
#
_cell.length_a   1.000
_cell.length_b   1.000
_cell.length_c   1.000
_cell.angle_alpha   90.00
_cell.angle_beta   90.00
_cell.angle_gamma   90.00
#
_symmetry.space_group_name_H-M   'P 1'
#
loop_
_entity.id
_entity.type
_entity.pdbx_description
1 polymer ?
#
loop_
_entity_poly.entity_id
_entity_poly.type
_entity_poly.pdbx_seq_one_letter_code
_entity_poly.pdbx_strand_id
1 'polypeptide(L)' 'MRVKECLACGKRPLDKDTIGINKKLLGEDIENYYCMDCLADYLGCTVQDILDKIEEFKEEGFKLFS' A
#
# COMPACT_ATOMS: atom_id res chain seq x y z
N MET A 1 12.13 -16.92 3.88
CA MET A 1 10.89 -16.13 3.71
C MET A 1 11.22 -14.81 3.03
N ARG A 2 10.47 -14.48 2.01
CA ARG A 2 10.72 -13.23 1.30
C ARG A 2 10.04 -12.05 1.99
N VAL A 3 10.78 -10.97 2.09
CA VAL A 3 10.25 -9.71 2.60
C VAL A 3 9.68 -8.93 1.43
N LYS A 4 8.48 -8.36 1.61
CA LYS A 4 7.89 -7.51 0.58
C LYS A 4 8.69 -6.23 0.49
N GLU A 5 9.01 -5.82 -0.74
CA GLU A 5 9.79 -4.61 -0.96
C GLU A 5 9.19 -3.78 -2.09
N CYS A 6 9.51 -2.49 -2.09
CA CYS A 6 9.05 -1.58 -3.11
C CYS A 6 9.71 -1.91 -4.45
N LEU A 7 8.90 -2.11 -5.47
CA LEU A 7 9.41 -2.40 -6.82
C LEU A 7 10.23 -1.24 -7.39
N ALA A 8 9.84 -0.01 -7.05
CA ALA A 8 10.46 1.17 -7.64
C ALA A 8 11.76 1.59 -6.94
N CYS A 9 11.80 1.57 -5.62
CA CYS A 9 12.97 2.08 -4.89
C CYS A 9 13.66 1.03 -4.00
N GLY A 10 13.08 -0.15 -3.87
CA GLY A 10 13.66 -1.22 -3.09
C GLY A 10 13.51 -1.07 -1.58
N LYS A 11 12.71 -0.12 -1.11
CA LYS A 11 12.49 0.06 0.33
C LYS A 11 11.80 -1.16 0.93
N ARG A 12 12.33 -1.65 2.02
CA ARG A 12 11.80 -2.84 2.71
C ARG A 12 12.13 -2.81 4.20
N PRO A 13 11.35 -3.52 5.04
CA PRO A 13 10.15 -4.24 4.64
C PRO A 13 8.96 -3.30 4.45
N LEU A 14 7.99 -3.72 3.68
CA LEU A 14 6.73 -2.99 3.56
C LEU A 14 5.79 -3.54 4.65
N ASP A 15 5.13 -2.65 5.38
CA ASP A 15 4.22 -3.09 6.42
C ASP A 15 2.88 -3.57 5.86
N LYS A 16 2.06 -4.13 6.72
CA LYS A 16 0.77 -4.67 6.30
C LYS A 16 -0.15 -3.61 5.70
N ASP A 17 -0.12 -2.42 6.25
CA ASP A 17 -0.96 -1.32 5.76
C ASP A 17 -0.56 -0.95 4.34
N THR A 18 0.74 -0.84 4.09
CA THR A 18 1.25 -0.51 2.76
C THR A 18 0.89 -1.61 1.75
N ILE A 19 1.09 -2.87 2.11
CA ILE A 19 0.75 -3.99 1.25
C ILE A 19 -0.75 -4.03 0.99
N GLY A 20 -1.54 -3.84 2.02
CA GLY A 20 -3.00 -3.86 1.91
C GLY A 20 -3.53 -2.78 0.99
N ILE A 21 -3.01 -1.55 1.12
CA ILE A 21 -3.48 -0.46 0.27
C ILE A 21 -3.05 -0.65 -1.18
N ASN A 22 -1.88 -1.24 -1.42
CA ASN A 22 -1.48 -1.61 -2.78
C ASN A 22 -2.50 -2.56 -3.40
N LYS A 23 -2.87 -3.61 -2.68
CA LYS A 23 -3.85 -4.57 -3.16
C LYS A 23 -5.22 -3.94 -3.42
N LYS A 24 -5.61 -3.01 -2.56
CA LYS A 24 -6.90 -2.35 -2.69
C LYS A 24 -6.96 -1.42 -3.89
N LEU A 25 -5.90 -0.68 -4.13
CA LEU A 25 -5.86 0.32 -5.19
C LEU A 25 -5.41 -0.24 -6.54
N LEU A 26 -4.55 -1.24 -6.53
CA LEU A 26 -3.95 -1.80 -7.75
C LEU A 26 -4.49 -3.17 -8.13
N GLY A 27 -5.10 -3.87 -7.18
CA GLY A 27 -5.64 -5.21 -7.41
C GLY A 27 -5.09 -6.23 -6.43
N GLU A 28 -5.91 -7.22 -6.06
CA GLU A 28 -5.53 -8.23 -5.07
C GLU A 28 -4.51 -9.23 -5.59
N ASP A 29 -4.43 -9.39 -6.89
CA ASP A 29 -3.55 -10.36 -7.52
C ASP A 29 -2.23 -9.77 -8.01
N ILE A 30 -1.89 -8.56 -7.58
CA ILE A 30 -0.61 -7.95 -7.94
C ILE A 30 0.53 -8.71 -7.26
N GLU A 31 1.64 -8.82 -7.96
CA GLU A 31 2.83 -9.51 -7.46
C GLU A 31 3.85 -8.54 -6.87
N ASN A 32 3.80 -7.29 -7.28
CA ASN A 32 4.75 -6.25 -6.87
C ASN A 32 4.03 -5.15 -6.11
N TYR A 33 4.73 -4.59 -5.13
CA TYR A 33 4.16 -3.57 -4.24
C TYR A 33 5.04 -2.33 -4.25
N TYR A 34 4.46 -1.20 -3.89
CA TYR A 34 5.16 0.08 -3.80
C TYR A 34 5.11 0.57 -2.36
N CYS A 35 6.17 1.26 -1.93
CA CYS A 35 6.15 1.94 -0.65
C CYS A 35 5.19 3.15 -0.75
N MET A 36 4.88 3.75 0.40
CA MET A 36 3.96 4.89 0.42
C MET A 36 4.37 6.01 -0.52
N ASP A 37 5.65 6.36 -0.51
CA ASP A 37 6.15 7.44 -1.36
C ASP A 37 6.02 7.13 -2.85
N CYS A 38 6.43 5.93 -3.24
CA CYS A 38 6.35 5.53 -4.65
C CYS A 38 4.92 5.34 -5.10
N LEU A 39 4.07 4.80 -4.22
CA LEU A 39 2.66 4.61 -4.52
C LEU A 39 1.96 5.97 -4.71
N ALA A 40 2.26 6.92 -3.85
CA ALA A 40 1.71 8.27 -3.95
C ALA A 40 2.11 8.92 -5.28
N ASP A 41 3.37 8.78 -5.65
CA ASP A 41 3.87 9.31 -6.91
C ASP A 41 3.18 8.64 -8.12
N TYR A 42 3.02 7.32 -8.05
CA TYR A 42 2.36 6.56 -9.11
C TYR A 42 0.90 6.99 -9.30
N LEU A 43 0.20 7.24 -8.20
CA LEU A 43 -1.20 7.64 -8.21
C LEU A 43 -1.41 9.14 -8.43
N GLY A 44 -0.34 9.92 -8.35
CA GLY A 44 -0.42 11.37 -8.50
C GLY A 44 -1.01 12.07 -7.28
N CYS A 45 -0.77 11.52 -6.08
CA CYS A 45 -1.26 12.10 -4.83
C CYS A 45 -0.14 12.17 -3.80
N THR A 46 -0.47 12.53 -2.57
CA THR A 46 0.51 12.59 -1.48
C THR A 46 0.42 11.35 -0.60
N VAL A 47 1.46 11.13 0.21
CA VAL A 47 1.45 10.05 1.20
C VAL A 47 0.29 10.24 2.18
N GLN A 48 0.00 11.49 2.53
CA GLN A 48 -1.11 11.78 3.43
C GLN A 48 -2.44 11.33 2.85
N ASP A 49 -2.64 11.50 1.54
CA ASP A 49 -3.85 11.02 0.87
C ASP A 49 -4.01 9.52 1.01
N ILE A 50 -2.90 8.79 0.89
CA ILE A 50 -2.91 7.34 1.06
C ILE A 50 -3.24 6.95 2.49
N LEU A 51 -2.67 7.64 3.47
CA LEU A 51 -2.95 7.39 4.88
C LEU A 51 -4.42 7.63 5.20
N ASP A 52 -4.99 8.68 4.63
CA ASP A 52 -6.43 8.97 4.79
C ASP A 52 -7.28 7.83 4.23
N LYS A 53 -6.90 7.30 3.09
CA LYS A 53 -7.61 6.15 2.49
C LYS A 53 -7.54 4.93 3.39
N ILE A 54 -6.38 4.66 3.96
CA ILE A 54 -6.21 3.53 4.87
C ILE A 54 -7.13 3.67 6.08
N GLU A 55 -7.22 4.87 6.65
CA GLU A 55 -8.10 5.12 7.78
C GLU A 55 -9.57 4.94 7.41
N GLU A 56 -9.97 5.41 6.24
CA GLU A 56 -11.34 5.23 5.76
C GLU A 56 -11.71 3.76 5.65
N PHE A 57 -10.83 2.95 5.11
CA PHE A 57 -11.08 1.52 4.96
C PHE A 57 -11.19 0.85 6.32
N LYS A 58 -10.36 1.21 7.27
CA LYS A 58 -10.40 0.64 8.61
C LYS A 58 -11.68 1.03 9.35
N GLU A 59 -12.11 2.27 9.20
CA GLU A 59 -13.34 2.75 9.85
C GLU A 59 -14.58 2.05 9.32
N GLU A 60 -14.58 1.70 8.04
CA GLU A 60 -15.69 0.99 7.42
C GLU A 60 -15.71 -0.50 7.75
N GLY A 61 -14.74 -0.95 8.55
CA GLY A 61 -14.68 -2.34 8.98
C GLY A 61 -14.09 -3.29 7.95
N PHE A 62 -13.41 -2.78 6.95
CA PHE A 62 -12.74 -3.62 5.99
C PHE A 62 -11.56 -4.34 6.62
N LYS A 63 -11.48 -5.64 6.41
CA LYS A 63 -10.34 -6.42 6.87
C LYS A 63 -9.28 -6.50 5.79
N LEU A 64 -8.96 -5.34 5.25
CA LEU A 64 -8.03 -5.20 4.15
C LEU A 64 -6.65 -5.74 4.47
N PHE A 65 -6.26 -5.61 5.73
CA PHE A 65 -4.91 -5.91 6.18
C PHE A 65 -4.80 -7.19 7.01
N SER A 66 -5.87 -7.93 7.11
CA SER A 66 -5.88 -9.17 7.89
C SER A 66 -5.50 -10.38 7.07
#